data_2f430ef24769d0af48328d5f92b9a30b
#
_entry.id   2f430ef24769d0af48328d5f92b9a30b
#
_cell.length_a   1.000
_cell.length_b   1.000
_cell.length_c   1.000
_cell.angle_alpha   90.00
_cell.angle_beta   90.00
_cell.angle_gamma   90.00
#
_symmetry.space_group_name_H-M   'P 1'
#
loop_
_entity.id
_entity.type
_entity.pdbx_description
1 polymer ?
#
loop_
_entity_poly.entity_id
_entity_poly.type
_entity_poly.pdbx_seq_one_letter_code
_entity_poly.pdbx_strand_id
1 'polypeptide(L)'
;MEANEGIESYELLLAVCREKGVELVVGYKQMRDLLERICRSEMQNESLQMTDLSARISFVGAKTGLTYAEQNRLHTFRLTSNRVLNHQLVPTRENLLRDVKTLAFLIRKLSGEDVPVELYRLLPRTDATYLVAPPALERVQRMRVCFQYADKQYLYVTPLDEVSEKPYLVRYNIPQINEEFAETCRLLWQYAQINLLDVAVDEAGVLTPSFIVLEPDYLLDISSLAECFRDYGHHPANYVLSRLQPIENARPLLLGNIANLFLDEWIHAQEEEIDYRACMQKAFRRYPIELAACPDLRDKEKERRFFDDCKLHFEHIRETVNDTFHAAGYELDKTDAVLEPSYICEALGLQGRLDYMQRDMSSFIEMKSGKADEYAIRGKVEPKENNKVQMLLYQAVLQYSMGMDHRKVKAYLLYTRYPLLYPSRPSWALVRRVIDLRNRIVADEYGIQLRNSLEYTAQKLEGINSFTLNERGLKGHFWETYLRPSIDNFQSKLKALSPLEKKYFYAIYNFITKELYTSKSGDVDYEGRTG
;
A
#
# COMPACT_ATOMS: atom_id res chain seq x y z
N MET A 1 -6.77 0.89 -37.45
CA MET A 1 -8.09 1.61 -37.32
C MET A 1 -8.50 2.12 -38.69
N GLU A 2 -9.68 1.77 -39.16
CA GLU A 2 -10.20 2.24 -40.46
C GLU A 2 -10.72 3.69 -40.36
N ALA A 3 -10.76 4.42 -41.50
CA ALA A 3 -11.19 5.82 -41.53
C ALA A 3 -12.60 6.03 -40.96
N ASN A 4 -13.53 5.13 -41.27
CA ASN A 4 -14.90 5.20 -40.75
C ASN A 4 -14.98 5.04 -39.20
N GLU A 5 -14.19 4.15 -38.61
CA GLU A 5 -14.07 4.01 -37.15
C GLU A 5 -13.49 5.29 -36.51
N GLY A 6 -12.58 5.96 -37.22
CA GLY A 6 -12.02 7.25 -36.80
C GLY A 6 -13.09 8.33 -36.70
N ILE A 7 -13.95 8.46 -37.71
CA ILE A 7 -15.03 9.44 -37.76
C ILE A 7 -16.06 9.19 -36.65
N GLU A 8 -16.53 7.95 -36.47
CA GLU A 8 -17.45 7.58 -35.39
C GLU A 8 -16.86 7.86 -34.00
N SER A 9 -15.56 7.63 -33.84
CA SER A 9 -14.85 7.93 -32.58
C SER A 9 -14.80 9.42 -32.29
N TYR A 10 -14.61 10.27 -33.29
CA TYR A 10 -14.68 11.71 -33.15
C TYR A 10 -16.08 12.22 -32.81
N GLU A 11 -17.12 11.63 -33.39
CA GLU A 11 -18.52 11.97 -33.06
C GLU A 11 -18.81 11.67 -31.58
N LEU A 12 -18.34 10.53 -31.07
CA LEU A 12 -18.47 10.17 -29.66
C LEU A 12 -17.72 11.19 -28.77
N LEU A 13 -16.50 11.55 -29.11
CA LEU A 13 -15.74 12.55 -28.35
C LEU A 13 -16.40 13.94 -28.37
N LEU A 14 -17.01 14.31 -29.51
CA LEU A 14 -17.76 15.56 -29.62
C LEU A 14 -19.02 15.56 -28.73
N ALA A 15 -19.73 14.42 -28.65
CA ALA A 15 -20.86 14.24 -27.73
C ALA A 15 -20.42 14.37 -26.27
N VAL A 16 -19.35 13.71 -25.88
CA VAL A 16 -18.75 13.80 -24.53
C VAL A 16 -18.38 15.25 -24.17
N CYS A 17 -17.87 16.05 -25.11
CA CYS A 17 -17.56 17.45 -24.87
C CYS A 17 -18.79 18.30 -24.54
N ARG A 18 -20.01 17.85 -24.81
CA ARG A 18 -21.25 18.56 -24.53
C ARG A 18 -21.84 18.24 -23.16
N GLU A 19 -21.37 17.19 -22.49
CA GLU A 19 -21.83 16.75 -21.17
C GLU A 19 -21.48 17.73 -20.06
N LYS A 20 -22.32 17.79 -19.02
CA LYS A 20 -22.15 18.71 -17.87
C LYS A 20 -22.53 18.04 -16.55
N GLY A 21 -21.88 18.44 -15.47
CA GLY A 21 -22.24 18.00 -14.12
C GLY A 21 -22.03 16.48 -13.91
N VAL A 22 -23.04 15.77 -13.43
CA VAL A 22 -22.98 14.32 -13.16
C VAL A 22 -22.73 13.50 -14.43
N GLU A 23 -23.08 14.04 -15.60
CA GLU A 23 -22.86 13.41 -16.91
C GLU A 23 -21.37 13.29 -17.25
N LEU A 24 -20.48 14.05 -16.58
CA LEU A 24 -19.04 13.92 -16.80
C LEU A 24 -18.50 12.53 -16.45
N VAL A 25 -19.09 11.83 -15.47
CA VAL A 25 -18.73 10.45 -15.13
C VAL A 25 -19.13 9.50 -16.26
N VAL A 26 -20.27 9.74 -16.88
CA VAL A 26 -20.73 8.98 -18.07
C VAL A 26 -19.76 9.19 -19.23
N GLY A 27 -19.33 10.45 -19.46
CA GLY A 27 -18.34 10.79 -20.47
C GLY A 27 -17.00 10.05 -20.23
N TYR A 28 -16.53 9.98 -19.00
CA TYR A 28 -15.33 9.19 -18.68
C TYR A 28 -15.50 7.71 -18.95
N LYS A 29 -16.67 7.13 -18.69
CA LYS A 29 -16.98 5.75 -19.04
C LYS A 29 -16.93 5.53 -20.56
N GLN A 30 -17.59 6.37 -21.32
CA GLN A 30 -17.61 6.29 -22.79
C GLN A 30 -16.20 6.42 -23.39
N MET A 31 -15.39 7.36 -22.91
CA MET A 31 -14.01 7.52 -23.34
C MET A 31 -13.15 6.31 -22.98
N ARG A 32 -13.37 5.72 -21.80
CA ARG A 32 -12.67 4.51 -21.37
C ARG A 32 -13.01 3.32 -22.26
N ASP A 33 -14.29 3.10 -22.54
CA ASP A 33 -14.76 2.04 -23.42
C ASP A 33 -14.23 2.22 -24.85
N LEU A 34 -14.13 3.49 -25.31
CA LEU A 34 -13.52 3.84 -26.59
C LEU A 34 -12.04 3.45 -26.63
N LEU A 35 -11.25 3.82 -25.63
CA LEU A 35 -9.82 3.47 -25.57
C LEU A 35 -9.61 1.95 -25.55
N GLU A 36 -10.42 1.23 -24.79
CA GLU A 36 -10.36 -0.24 -24.75
C GLU A 36 -10.69 -0.87 -26.11
N ARG A 37 -11.70 -0.35 -26.79
CA ARG A 37 -12.10 -0.80 -28.14
C ARG A 37 -10.97 -0.55 -29.14
N ILE A 38 -10.39 0.66 -29.17
CA ILE A 38 -9.26 1.00 -30.03
C ILE A 38 -8.08 0.04 -29.77
N CYS A 39 -7.71 -0.16 -28.53
CA CYS A 39 -6.60 -1.05 -28.21
C CYS A 39 -6.88 -2.50 -28.63
N ARG A 40 -8.13 -2.98 -28.49
CA ARG A 40 -8.52 -4.33 -28.94
C ARG A 40 -8.45 -4.47 -30.47
N SER A 41 -8.98 -3.48 -31.19
CA SER A 41 -8.95 -3.45 -32.66
C SER A 41 -7.51 -3.52 -33.18
N GLU A 42 -6.61 -2.72 -32.65
CA GLU A 42 -5.20 -2.69 -33.04
C GLU A 42 -4.43 -3.99 -32.69
N MET A 43 -4.98 -4.81 -31.81
CA MET A 43 -4.37 -6.08 -31.38
C MET A 43 -5.02 -7.33 -32.01
N GLN A 44 -6.06 -7.19 -32.84
CA GLN A 44 -6.84 -8.32 -33.35
C GLN A 44 -6.01 -9.39 -34.10
N ASN A 45 -4.94 -8.97 -34.76
CA ASN A 45 -4.09 -9.85 -35.56
C ASN A 45 -2.80 -10.28 -34.83
N GLU A 46 -2.71 -9.98 -33.51
CA GLU A 46 -1.50 -10.29 -32.74
C GLU A 46 -1.68 -11.59 -31.95
N SER A 47 -0.64 -12.40 -31.90
CA SER A 47 -0.63 -13.66 -31.13
C SER A 47 -0.60 -13.44 -29.60
N LEU A 48 -0.26 -12.24 -29.15
CA LEU A 48 -0.15 -11.88 -27.74
C LEU A 48 -1.52 -11.48 -27.17
N GLN A 49 -2.03 -12.26 -26.24
CA GLN A 49 -3.24 -11.92 -25.48
C GLN A 49 -2.86 -11.10 -24.23
N MET A 50 -3.09 -9.80 -24.26
CA MET A 50 -2.94 -8.93 -23.10
C MET A 50 -4.31 -8.64 -22.48
N THR A 51 -4.46 -8.98 -21.20
CA THR A 51 -5.73 -8.80 -20.47
C THR A 51 -5.85 -7.41 -19.84
N ASP A 52 -4.72 -6.77 -19.51
CA ASP A 52 -4.68 -5.45 -18.86
C ASP A 52 -4.57 -4.31 -19.90
N LEU A 53 -5.39 -3.27 -19.69
CA LEU A 53 -5.39 -2.08 -20.55
C LEU A 53 -4.04 -1.34 -20.53
N SER A 54 -3.31 -1.37 -19.42
CA SER A 54 -1.97 -0.76 -19.34
C SER A 54 -1.02 -1.39 -20.33
N ALA A 55 -0.99 -2.73 -20.35
CA ALA A 55 -0.16 -3.48 -21.30
C ALA A 55 -0.58 -3.23 -22.75
N ARG A 56 -1.90 -3.15 -23.02
CA ARG A 56 -2.43 -2.84 -24.36
C ARG A 56 -2.02 -1.46 -24.84
N ILE A 57 -2.13 -0.42 -23.99
CA ILE A 57 -1.69 0.95 -24.31
C ILE A 57 -0.19 0.96 -24.65
N SER A 58 0.63 0.29 -23.86
CA SER A 58 2.08 0.23 -24.11
C SER A 58 2.40 -0.49 -25.42
N PHE A 59 1.71 -1.59 -25.71
CA PHE A 59 1.88 -2.34 -26.95
C PHE A 59 1.46 -1.52 -28.18
N VAL A 60 0.25 -0.94 -28.15
CA VAL A 60 -0.26 -0.08 -29.22
C VAL A 60 0.64 1.14 -29.41
N GLY A 61 1.12 1.74 -28.32
CA GLY A 61 2.06 2.84 -28.37
C GLY A 61 3.38 2.50 -29.06
N ALA A 62 3.95 1.35 -28.76
CA ALA A 62 5.17 0.86 -29.40
C ALA A 62 4.95 0.55 -30.89
N LYS A 63 3.83 -0.15 -31.22
CA LYS A 63 3.46 -0.53 -32.59
C LYS A 63 3.23 0.68 -33.50
N THR A 64 2.60 1.74 -32.97
CA THR A 64 2.23 2.93 -33.73
C THR A 64 3.23 4.07 -33.65
N GLY A 65 4.37 3.84 -32.96
CA GLY A 65 5.41 4.85 -32.80
C GLY A 65 4.96 6.09 -32.02
N LEU A 66 4.14 5.92 -30.98
CA LEU A 66 3.83 6.99 -30.04
C LEU A 66 5.07 7.39 -29.27
N THR A 67 5.31 8.67 -29.13
CA THR A 67 6.34 9.18 -28.24
C THR A 67 6.05 8.80 -26.79
N TYR A 68 7.08 8.78 -25.96
CA TYR A 68 6.93 8.53 -24.53
C TYR A 68 5.91 9.47 -23.85
N ALA A 69 5.92 10.75 -24.24
CA ALA A 69 4.96 11.74 -23.73
C ALA A 69 3.50 11.42 -24.14
N GLU A 70 3.29 10.95 -25.37
CA GLU A 70 1.95 10.55 -25.85
C GLU A 70 1.46 9.29 -25.13
N GLN A 71 2.31 8.29 -24.92
CA GLN A 71 1.96 7.10 -24.15
C GLN A 71 1.61 7.45 -22.69
N ASN A 72 2.41 8.33 -22.07
CA ASN A 72 2.15 8.79 -20.69
C ASN A 72 0.81 9.51 -20.56
N ARG A 73 0.40 10.31 -21.55
CA ARG A 73 -0.94 10.94 -21.56
C ARG A 73 -2.05 9.89 -21.56
N LEU A 74 -1.92 8.83 -22.33
CA LEU A 74 -2.90 7.73 -22.35
C LEU A 74 -2.93 6.97 -21.02
N HIS A 75 -1.77 6.72 -20.41
CA HIS A 75 -1.72 6.10 -19.08
C HIS A 75 -2.31 7.01 -17.99
N THR A 76 -2.09 8.31 -18.08
CA THR A 76 -2.70 9.29 -17.17
C THR A 76 -4.22 9.29 -17.32
N PHE A 77 -4.73 9.32 -18.54
CA PHE A 77 -6.17 9.19 -18.79
C PHE A 77 -6.73 7.86 -18.24
N ARG A 78 -6.04 6.74 -18.45
CA ARG A 78 -6.41 5.44 -17.88
C ARG A 78 -6.54 5.50 -16.35
N LEU A 79 -5.59 6.10 -15.67
CA LEU A 79 -5.59 6.24 -14.20
C LEU A 79 -6.69 7.21 -13.73
N THR A 80 -6.85 8.36 -14.40
CA THR A 80 -7.90 9.32 -14.10
C THR A 80 -9.28 8.71 -14.28
N SER A 81 -9.51 8.01 -15.40
CA SER A 81 -10.79 7.34 -15.66
C SER A 81 -11.10 6.27 -14.59
N ASN A 82 -10.11 5.49 -14.15
CA ASN A 82 -10.30 4.53 -13.05
C ASN A 82 -10.74 5.23 -11.76
N ARG A 83 -10.08 6.33 -11.38
CA ARG A 83 -10.42 7.07 -10.16
C ARG A 83 -11.83 7.69 -10.24
N VAL A 84 -12.21 8.23 -11.40
CA VAL A 84 -13.54 8.79 -11.63
C VAL A 84 -14.61 7.71 -11.55
N LEU A 85 -14.41 6.59 -12.23
CA LEU A 85 -15.39 5.47 -12.26
C LEU A 85 -15.53 4.75 -10.92
N ASN A 86 -14.48 4.78 -10.11
CA ASN A 86 -14.49 4.26 -8.73
C ASN A 86 -14.92 5.31 -7.69
N HIS A 87 -15.44 6.47 -8.12
CA HIS A 87 -15.86 7.58 -7.24
C HIS A 87 -14.77 8.13 -6.31
N GLN A 88 -13.49 7.94 -6.68
CA GLN A 88 -12.32 8.43 -5.95
C GLN A 88 -11.90 9.84 -6.38
N LEU A 89 -12.42 10.33 -7.51
CA LEU A 89 -12.13 11.65 -8.07
C LEU A 89 -13.40 12.24 -8.67
N VAL A 90 -13.73 13.48 -8.30
CA VAL A 90 -14.79 14.25 -8.95
C VAL A 90 -14.22 14.89 -10.21
N PRO A 91 -14.70 14.51 -11.41
CA PRO A 91 -14.16 15.05 -12.64
C PRO A 91 -14.52 16.53 -12.83
N THR A 92 -13.57 17.29 -13.37
CA THR A 92 -13.82 18.66 -13.83
C THR A 92 -13.96 18.69 -15.35
N ARG A 93 -14.70 19.68 -15.87
CA ARG A 93 -14.82 19.85 -17.32
C ARG A 93 -13.47 20.11 -18.00
N GLU A 94 -12.56 20.82 -17.31
CA GLU A 94 -11.24 21.08 -17.82
C GLU A 94 -10.42 19.79 -17.99
N ASN A 95 -10.45 18.91 -16.98
CA ASN A 95 -9.79 17.61 -17.05
C ASN A 95 -10.39 16.73 -18.14
N LEU A 96 -11.71 16.69 -18.25
CA LEU A 96 -12.37 15.93 -19.32
C LEU A 96 -11.94 16.41 -20.71
N LEU A 97 -11.89 17.71 -20.97
CA LEU A 97 -11.48 18.24 -22.29
C LEU A 97 -10.01 17.96 -22.62
N ARG A 98 -9.13 17.91 -21.60
CA ARG A 98 -7.73 17.48 -21.79
C ARG A 98 -7.64 15.99 -22.16
N ASP A 99 -8.43 15.18 -21.51
CA ASP A 99 -8.46 13.73 -21.78
C ASP A 99 -9.10 13.43 -23.16
N VAL A 100 -10.14 14.17 -23.54
CA VAL A 100 -10.68 14.15 -24.92
C VAL A 100 -9.60 14.49 -25.93
N LYS A 101 -8.80 15.55 -25.68
CA LYS A 101 -7.68 15.92 -26.57
C LYS A 101 -6.68 14.79 -26.73
N THR A 102 -6.36 14.09 -25.65
CA THR A 102 -5.45 12.93 -25.69
C THR A 102 -5.96 11.82 -26.59
N LEU A 103 -7.24 11.46 -26.47
CA LEU A 103 -7.87 10.45 -27.33
C LEU A 103 -8.01 10.91 -28.78
N ALA A 104 -8.36 12.16 -29.01
CA ALA A 104 -8.47 12.72 -30.35
C ALA A 104 -7.14 12.63 -31.13
N PHE A 105 -6.01 12.90 -30.48
CA PHE A 105 -4.70 12.73 -31.08
C PHE A 105 -4.31 11.28 -31.32
N LEU A 106 -4.69 10.36 -30.43
CA LEU A 106 -4.51 8.92 -30.67
C LEU A 106 -5.28 8.48 -31.93
N ILE A 107 -6.57 8.85 -32.04
CA ILE A 107 -7.42 8.53 -33.19
C ILE A 107 -6.79 9.07 -34.47
N ARG A 108 -6.39 10.35 -34.48
CA ARG A 108 -5.71 10.96 -35.61
C ARG A 108 -4.48 10.14 -36.08
N LYS A 109 -3.69 9.70 -35.13
CA LYS A 109 -2.45 8.95 -35.41
C LYS A 109 -2.72 7.56 -35.96
N LEU A 110 -3.82 6.93 -35.54
CA LEU A 110 -4.19 5.58 -35.97
C LEU A 110 -5.00 5.53 -37.26
N SER A 111 -5.93 6.48 -37.44
CA SER A 111 -6.80 6.52 -38.63
C SER A 111 -6.23 7.35 -39.79
N GLY A 112 -5.29 8.27 -39.48
CA GLY A 112 -4.81 9.27 -40.43
C GLY A 112 -5.78 10.43 -40.69
N GLU A 113 -7.00 10.39 -40.12
CA GLU A 113 -8.03 11.42 -40.29
C GLU A 113 -7.78 12.60 -39.35
N ASP A 114 -7.88 13.83 -39.88
CA ASP A 114 -7.71 15.04 -39.07
C ASP A 114 -8.88 15.22 -38.05
N VAL A 115 -8.55 15.80 -36.90
CA VAL A 115 -9.55 16.12 -35.87
C VAL A 115 -10.58 17.09 -36.44
N PRO A 116 -11.89 16.81 -36.38
CA PRO A 116 -12.93 17.68 -36.87
C PRO A 116 -12.86 19.09 -36.28
N VAL A 117 -13.07 20.11 -37.09
CA VAL A 117 -12.92 21.54 -36.71
C VAL A 117 -13.81 21.89 -35.51
N GLU A 118 -15.01 21.30 -35.42
CA GLU A 118 -15.93 21.51 -34.30
C GLU A 118 -15.34 20.98 -32.99
N LEU A 119 -14.79 19.77 -32.99
CA LEU A 119 -14.14 19.18 -31.86
C LEU A 119 -12.88 19.97 -31.48
N TYR A 120 -12.04 20.29 -32.47
CA TYR A 120 -10.79 21.03 -32.26
C TYR A 120 -10.98 22.40 -31.57
N ARG A 121 -12.10 23.10 -31.86
CA ARG A 121 -12.45 24.37 -31.23
C ARG A 121 -12.78 24.25 -29.75
N LEU A 122 -13.23 23.09 -29.30
CA LEU A 122 -13.58 22.80 -27.90
C LEU A 122 -12.37 22.38 -27.09
N LEU A 123 -11.31 21.89 -27.74
CA LEU A 123 -10.12 21.38 -27.07
C LEU A 123 -9.27 22.52 -26.50
N PRO A 124 -8.62 22.33 -25.33
CA PRO A 124 -7.76 23.34 -24.74
C PRO A 124 -6.56 23.62 -25.65
N ARG A 125 -6.23 24.91 -25.84
CA ARG A 125 -5.12 25.35 -26.70
C ARG A 125 -3.76 25.00 -26.11
N THR A 126 -3.64 25.05 -24.78
CA THR A 126 -2.44 24.62 -24.06
C THR A 126 -2.48 23.11 -23.88
N ASP A 127 -1.41 22.45 -24.24
CA ASP A 127 -1.19 21.13 -23.69
C ASP A 127 -1.07 21.29 -22.19
N ALA A 128 -1.77 20.41 -21.43
CA ALA A 128 -1.40 20.30 -20.04
C ALA A 128 0.10 20.02 -20.04
N THR A 129 0.89 20.90 -19.48
CA THR A 129 2.20 20.54 -18.99
C THR A 129 1.93 19.50 -17.92
N TYR A 130 1.84 18.22 -18.33
CA TYR A 130 2.20 17.18 -17.39
C TYR A 130 3.58 17.62 -16.95
N LEU A 131 3.75 17.80 -15.63
CA LEU A 131 5.05 18.03 -15.06
C LEU A 131 5.84 16.74 -15.32
N VAL A 132 6.36 16.61 -16.54
CA VAL A 132 7.38 15.61 -16.85
C VAL A 132 8.57 16.11 -16.06
N ALA A 133 8.98 15.34 -15.08
CA ALA A 133 10.22 15.67 -14.39
C ALA A 133 11.30 15.82 -15.46
N PRO A 134 12.01 16.94 -15.52
CA PRO A 134 13.09 17.11 -16.47
C PRO A 134 14.11 15.99 -16.29
N PRO A 135 14.90 15.66 -17.32
CA PRO A 135 15.92 14.63 -17.21
C PRO A 135 16.81 14.90 -16.01
N ALA A 136 17.02 13.88 -15.20
CA ALA A 136 17.88 14.00 -14.03
C ALA A 136 19.33 14.05 -14.47
N LEU A 137 20.08 15.06 -14.01
CA LEU A 137 21.54 15.12 -14.13
C LEU A 137 22.22 14.23 -13.11
N GLU A 138 21.65 14.20 -11.89
CA GLU A 138 22.18 13.47 -10.76
C GLU A 138 21.07 12.71 -10.04
N ARG A 139 21.43 11.61 -9.38
CA ARG A 139 20.53 10.87 -8.50
C ARG A 139 21.15 10.72 -7.12
N VAL A 140 20.41 11.15 -6.10
CA VAL A 140 20.78 11.00 -4.69
C VAL A 140 19.88 9.96 -4.05
N GLN A 141 20.46 8.93 -3.46
CA GLN A 141 19.69 7.83 -2.88
C GLN A 141 18.83 8.29 -1.68
N ARG A 142 19.39 9.15 -0.82
CA ARG A 142 18.71 9.67 0.38
C ARG A 142 19.20 11.07 0.69
N MET A 143 18.27 11.98 0.98
CA MET A 143 18.53 13.29 1.59
C MET A 143 17.64 13.46 2.81
N ARG A 144 18.21 13.86 3.93
CA ARG A 144 17.43 14.28 5.09
C ARG A 144 17.31 15.79 5.11
N VAL A 145 16.07 16.27 5.17
CA VAL A 145 15.75 17.69 5.04
C VAL A 145 14.76 18.13 6.10
N CYS A 146 14.78 19.43 6.41
CA CYS A 146 13.83 20.10 7.28
C CYS A 146 12.87 20.94 6.42
N PHE A 147 11.57 20.70 6.57
CA PHE A 147 10.53 21.42 5.84
C PHE A 147 10.37 22.84 6.38
N GLN A 148 10.31 23.83 5.48
CA GLN A 148 10.12 25.23 5.83
C GLN A 148 8.69 25.69 5.53
N TYR A 149 8.30 25.61 4.27
CA TYR A 149 6.95 25.94 3.77
C TYR A 149 6.72 25.32 2.40
N ALA A 150 5.50 25.41 1.90
CA ALA A 150 5.13 24.93 0.57
C ALA A 150 4.32 25.96 -0.20
N ASP A 151 4.45 25.95 -1.51
CA ASP A 151 3.54 26.61 -2.44
C ASP A 151 2.79 25.57 -3.30
N LYS A 152 2.15 26.00 -4.38
CA LYS A 152 1.39 25.10 -5.25
C LYS A 152 2.25 24.13 -6.08
N GLN A 153 3.56 24.37 -6.18
CA GLN A 153 4.47 23.65 -7.07
C GLN A 153 5.61 22.96 -6.32
N TYR A 154 6.08 23.56 -5.22
CA TYR A 154 7.29 23.13 -4.53
C TYR A 154 7.10 23.06 -3.01
N LEU A 155 7.80 22.11 -2.39
CA LEU A 155 8.17 22.21 -0.99
C LEU A 155 9.52 22.90 -0.91
N TYR A 156 9.66 23.81 0.05
CA TYR A 156 10.91 24.51 0.38
C TYR A 156 11.52 23.85 1.59
N VAL A 157 12.72 23.32 1.43
CA VAL A 157 13.38 22.52 2.47
C VAL A 157 14.84 22.93 2.64
N THR A 158 15.36 22.74 3.84
CA THR A 158 16.80 22.91 4.12
C THR A 158 17.40 21.53 4.41
N PRO A 159 18.57 21.17 3.83
CA PRO A 159 19.27 19.94 4.18
C PRO A 159 19.72 19.98 5.62
N LEU A 160 19.80 18.80 6.29
CA LEU A 160 20.28 18.68 7.65
C LEU A 160 21.79 18.45 7.71
N ASP A 161 22.38 17.88 6.66
CA ASP A 161 23.78 17.46 6.62
C ASP A 161 24.72 18.53 6.05
N GLU A 162 24.19 19.64 5.54
CA GLU A 162 24.99 20.73 4.98
C GLU A 162 24.35 22.11 5.22
N VAL A 163 25.18 23.16 5.15
CA VAL A 163 24.71 24.54 5.25
C VAL A 163 24.41 25.05 3.86
N SER A 164 23.14 25.39 3.59
CA SER A 164 22.71 25.98 2.34
C SER A 164 22.26 27.43 2.55
N GLU A 165 22.73 28.37 1.70
CA GLU A 165 22.31 29.77 1.74
C GLU A 165 20.85 29.98 1.33
N LYS A 166 20.28 29.04 0.56
CA LYS A 166 18.90 29.07 0.07
C LYS A 166 18.22 27.72 0.27
N PRO A 167 16.91 27.69 0.54
CA PRO A 167 16.18 26.44 0.60
C PRO A 167 16.21 25.72 -0.76
N TYR A 168 16.30 24.40 -0.72
CA TYR A 168 16.10 23.57 -1.89
C TYR A 168 14.62 23.48 -2.27
N LEU A 169 14.37 23.39 -3.56
CA LEU A 169 13.04 23.21 -4.12
C LEU A 169 12.77 21.73 -4.38
N VAL A 170 11.68 21.21 -3.83
CA VAL A 170 11.27 19.82 -4.01
C VAL A 170 9.95 19.76 -4.76
N ARG A 171 9.93 19.09 -5.92
CA ARG A 171 8.70 18.81 -6.65
C ARG A 171 7.93 17.69 -5.98
N TYR A 172 6.65 17.89 -5.79
CA TYR A 172 5.74 16.89 -5.25
C TYR A 172 4.49 16.78 -6.13
N ASN A 173 3.69 15.76 -5.92
CA ASN A 173 2.48 15.49 -6.68
C ASN A 173 2.74 15.32 -8.20
N ILE A 174 3.89 14.71 -8.53
CA ILE A 174 4.27 14.41 -9.91
C ILE A 174 3.69 13.04 -10.27
N PRO A 175 2.85 12.94 -11.33
CA PRO A 175 2.24 11.69 -11.75
C PRO A 175 3.27 10.56 -11.96
N GLN A 176 2.97 9.36 -11.45
CA GLN A 176 3.78 8.15 -11.51
C GLN A 176 5.13 8.20 -10.74
N ILE A 177 5.51 9.34 -10.18
CA ILE A 177 6.74 9.49 -9.41
C ILE A 177 6.44 9.57 -7.92
N ASN A 178 5.64 10.59 -7.50
CA ASN A 178 5.37 10.85 -6.09
C ASN A 178 3.97 11.44 -5.84
N GLU A 179 3.04 11.24 -6.75
CA GLU A 179 1.66 11.73 -6.62
C GLU A 179 0.92 11.15 -5.40
N GLU A 180 1.35 9.98 -4.94
CA GLU A 180 0.77 9.33 -3.77
C GLU A 180 0.97 10.15 -2.48
N PHE A 181 1.99 11.00 -2.44
CA PHE A 181 2.33 11.83 -1.27
C PHE A 181 1.63 13.19 -1.22
N ALA A 182 0.63 13.43 -2.07
CA ALA A 182 -0.11 14.70 -2.06
C ALA A 182 -0.75 15.01 -0.69
N GLU A 183 -1.31 13.99 -0.02
CA GLU A 183 -1.88 14.16 1.33
C GLU A 183 -0.78 14.36 2.38
N THR A 184 0.32 13.60 2.32
CA THR A 184 1.49 13.84 3.18
C THR A 184 1.93 15.30 3.11
N CYS A 185 2.08 15.86 1.90
CA CYS A 185 2.55 17.23 1.71
C CYS A 185 1.61 18.28 2.28
N ARG A 186 0.29 18.02 2.34
CA ARG A 186 -0.69 18.90 2.98
C ARG A 186 -0.64 18.88 4.50
N LEU A 187 -0.14 17.78 5.08
CA LEU A 187 -0.08 17.56 6.52
C LEU A 187 1.25 18.00 7.14
N LEU A 188 2.23 18.41 6.32
CA LEU A 188 3.53 18.87 6.82
C LEU A 188 3.37 20.10 7.71
N TRP A 189 4.07 20.11 8.82
CA TRP A 189 4.22 21.27 9.70
C TRP A 189 5.61 21.87 9.58
N GLN A 190 5.73 23.14 9.87
CA GLN A 190 7.01 23.84 9.80
C GLN A 190 8.05 23.15 10.68
N TYR A 191 9.23 22.94 10.12
CA TYR A 191 10.36 22.22 10.71
C TYR A 191 10.20 20.70 10.85
N ALA A 192 9.17 20.11 10.25
CA ALA A 192 9.09 18.64 10.15
C ALA A 192 10.33 18.09 9.45
N GLN A 193 10.86 17.00 9.98
CA GLN A 193 11.96 16.28 9.35
C GLN A 193 11.43 15.31 8.28
N ILE A 194 12.10 15.27 7.15
CA ILE A 194 11.68 14.46 6.02
C ILE A 194 12.89 13.73 5.43
N ASN A 195 12.75 12.45 5.15
CA ASN A 195 13.62 11.78 4.20
C ASN A 195 13.04 11.88 2.78
N LEU A 196 13.84 12.37 1.87
CA LEU A 196 13.61 12.27 0.43
C LEU A 196 14.44 11.10 -0.09
N LEU A 197 13.80 10.12 -0.78
CA LEU A 197 14.51 8.95 -1.30
C LEU A 197 14.43 8.90 -2.81
N ASP A 198 15.47 8.33 -3.42
CA ASP A 198 15.65 8.22 -4.88
C ASP A 198 15.39 9.55 -5.59
N VAL A 199 16.12 10.56 -5.14
CA VAL A 199 15.95 11.95 -5.55
C VAL A 199 16.63 12.19 -6.88
N ALA A 200 15.87 12.59 -7.88
CA ALA A 200 16.38 13.10 -9.14
C ALA A 200 16.63 14.62 -9.00
N VAL A 201 17.82 15.08 -9.39
CA VAL A 201 18.21 16.49 -9.38
C VAL A 201 18.30 16.97 -10.83
N ASP A 202 17.60 18.03 -11.18
CA ASP A 202 17.65 18.61 -12.52
C ASP A 202 18.74 19.69 -12.68
N GLU A 203 18.88 20.26 -13.89
CA GLU A 203 19.85 21.32 -14.21
C GLU A 203 19.69 22.58 -13.36
N ALA A 204 18.49 22.86 -12.86
CA ALA A 204 18.21 23.98 -11.98
C ALA A 204 18.43 23.66 -10.49
N GLY A 205 18.90 22.43 -10.16
CA GLY A 205 19.08 21.96 -8.80
C GLY A 205 17.77 21.65 -8.08
N VAL A 206 16.65 21.49 -8.81
CA VAL A 206 15.36 21.15 -8.21
C VAL A 206 15.26 19.65 -7.99
N LEU A 207 14.85 19.26 -6.80
CA LEU A 207 14.76 17.90 -6.33
C LEU A 207 13.42 17.26 -6.72
N THR A 208 13.44 16.04 -7.22
CA THR A 208 12.23 15.23 -7.48
C THR A 208 12.40 13.87 -6.83
N PRO A 209 11.93 13.68 -5.58
CA PRO A 209 12.04 12.42 -4.88
C PRO A 209 10.99 11.41 -5.36
N SER A 210 11.31 10.12 -5.29
CA SER A 210 10.36 9.03 -5.46
C SER A 210 9.58 8.73 -4.17
N PHE A 211 10.18 9.01 -3.00
CA PHE A 211 9.54 8.86 -1.70
C PHE A 211 9.73 10.12 -0.86
N ILE A 212 8.69 10.44 -0.10
CA ILE A 212 8.66 11.50 0.91
C ILE A 212 8.26 10.82 2.22
N VAL A 213 9.19 10.72 3.18
CA VAL A 213 8.98 10.03 4.46
C VAL A 213 9.02 11.05 5.59
N LEU A 214 7.86 11.31 6.19
CA LEU A 214 7.67 12.26 7.28
C LEU A 214 8.17 11.68 8.60
N GLU A 215 8.96 12.46 9.37
CA GLU A 215 9.51 12.05 10.68
C GLU A 215 10.00 10.60 10.66
N PRO A 216 11.06 10.30 9.87
CA PRO A 216 11.48 8.92 9.63
C PRO A 216 12.01 8.22 10.89
N ASP A 217 12.35 8.96 11.93
CA ASP A 217 12.77 8.41 13.22
C ASP A 217 11.60 7.85 14.03
N TYR A 218 10.38 8.26 13.69
CA TYR A 218 9.17 7.66 14.25
C TYR A 218 8.87 6.34 13.55
N LEU A 219 9.48 5.26 14.05
CA LEU A 219 9.36 3.93 13.45
C LEU A 219 7.95 3.36 13.68
N LEU A 220 7.29 2.92 12.59
CA LEU A 220 6.08 2.13 12.64
C LEU A 220 6.39 0.66 12.35
N ASP A 221 5.67 -0.21 13.04
CA ASP A 221 5.73 -1.65 12.81
C ASP A 221 5.08 -2.01 11.48
N ILE A 222 5.79 -2.82 10.68
CA ILE A 222 5.35 -3.23 9.33
C ILE A 222 4.03 -3.98 9.38
N SER A 223 3.85 -4.91 10.34
CA SER A 223 2.62 -5.70 10.46
C SER A 223 1.44 -4.81 10.83
N SER A 224 1.63 -3.87 11.78
CA SER A 224 0.60 -2.93 12.19
C SER A 224 0.18 -2.00 11.05
N LEU A 225 1.14 -1.55 10.23
CA LEU A 225 0.87 -0.73 9.06
C LEU A 225 0.14 -1.51 7.96
N ALA A 226 0.57 -2.74 7.69
CA ALA A 226 -0.08 -3.62 6.73
C ALA A 226 -1.54 -3.92 7.11
N GLU A 227 -1.83 -4.12 8.40
CA GLU A 227 -3.18 -4.33 8.93
C GLU A 227 -4.13 -3.13 8.72
N CYS A 228 -3.61 -1.96 8.33
CA CYS A 228 -4.45 -0.82 7.93
C CYS A 228 -5.04 -0.98 6.52
N PHE A 229 -4.54 -1.94 5.71
CA PHE A 229 -5.05 -2.27 4.39
C PHE A 229 -6.21 -3.27 4.51
N ARG A 230 -7.39 -2.71 4.70
CA ARG A 230 -8.64 -3.48 4.87
C ARG A 230 -9.42 -3.56 3.55
N ASP A 231 -10.29 -4.55 3.44
CA ASP A 231 -11.16 -4.71 2.27
C ASP A 231 -12.02 -3.46 2.00
N TYR A 232 -12.36 -2.71 3.04
CA TYR A 232 -13.21 -1.52 2.97
C TYR A 232 -12.43 -0.20 2.75
N GLY A 233 -11.11 -0.17 2.90
CA GLY A 233 -10.30 1.04 2.70
C GLY A 233 -8.95 1.00 3.39
N HIS A 234 -8.17 2.07 3.17
CA HIS A 234 -6.80 2.24 3.65
C HIS A 234 -6.66 3.48 4.55
N HIS A 235 -7.60 3.70 5.43
CA HIS A 235 -7.67 4.89 6.25
C HIS A 235 -6.72 4.82 7.47
N PRO A 236 -5.99 5.92 7.84
CA PRO A 236 -5.09 5.92 9.01
C PRO A 236 -5.79 5.60 10.32
N ALA A 237 -7.08 5.88 10.46
CA ALA A 237 -7.86 5.51 11.64
C ALA A 237 -7.97 3.99 11.88
N ASN A 238 -7.68 3.15 10.88
CA ASN A 238 -7.57 1.71 11.07
C ASN A 238 -6.43 1.35 12.03
N TYR A 239 -5.35 2.14 12.03
CA TYR A 239 -4.25 1.98 12.98
C TYR A 239 -4.69 2.20 14.43
N VAL A 240 -5.47 3.25 14.66
CA VAL A 240 -6.04 3.54 15.99
C VAL A 240 -7.06 2.49 16.39
N LEU A 241 -7.98 2.15 15.49
CA LEU A 241 -9.03 1.18 15.73
C LEU A 241 -8.47 -0.19 16.11
N SER A 242 -7.44 -0.68 15.41
CA SER A 242 -6.81 -1.97 15.72
C SER A 242 -6.15 -2.02 17.09
N ARG A 243 -5.63 -0.88 17.57
CA ARG A 243 -5.01 -0.77 18.90
C ARG A 243 -6.03 -0.67 20.05
N LEU A 244 -7.23 -0.16 19.76
CA LEU A 244 -8.29 0.02 20.77
C LEU A 244 -9.29 -1.14 20.79
N GLN A 245 -9.29 -2.02 19.78
CA GLN A 245 -10.14 -3.21 19.80
C GLN A 245 -9.58 -4.27 20.74
N PRO A 246 -10.43 -4.85 21.60
CA PRO A 246 -10.01 -5.97 22.44
C PRO A 246 -9.70 -7.20 21.58
N ILE A 247 -8.71 -7.97 21.98
CA ILE A 247 -8.45 -9.29 21.40
C ILE A 247 -9.48 -10.26 21.98
N GLU A 248 -10.57 -10.48 21.25
CA GLU A 248 -11.69 -11.31 21.71
C GLU A 248 -11.39 -12.83 21.65
N ASN A 249 -10.49 -13.24 20.75
CA ASN A 249 -10.17 -14.64 20.55
C ASN A 249 -8.66 -14.86 20.42
N ALA A 250 -8.08 -15.52 21.41
CA ALA A 250 -6.65 -15.86 21.42
C ALA A 250 -6.30 -17.04 20.46
N ARG A 251 -7.29 -17.82 19.97
CA ARG A 251 -7.05 -19.00 19.14
C ARG A 251 -6.24 -18.71 17.87
N PRO A 252 -6.56 -17.72 17.03
CA PRO A 252 -5.78 -17.45 15.82
C PRO A 252 -4.33 -17.07 16.12
N LEU A 253 -4.10 -16.27 17.17
CA LEU A 253 -2.77 -15.88 17.60
C LEU A 253 -1.96 -17.09 18.12
N LEU A 254 -2.59 -17.90 18.97
CA LEU A 254 -1.98 -19.10 19.52
C LEU A 254 -1.63 -20.12 18.41
N LEU A 255 -2.53 -20.32 17.45
CA LEU A 255 -2.29 -21.18 16.30
C LEU A 255 -1.14 -20.67 15.44
N GLY A 256 -1.04 -19.33 15.26
CA GLY A 256 0.09 -18.70 14.57
C GLY A 256 1.42 -18.94 15.28
N ASN A 257 1.46 -18.74 16.59
CA ASN A 257 2.65 -18.98 17.40
C ASN A 257 3.11 -20.45 17.36
N ILE A 258 2.16 -21.39 17.38
CA ILE A 258 2.47 -22.82 17.27
C ILE A 258 2.97 -23.16 15.85
N ALA A 259 2.37 -22.58 14.82
CA ALA A 259 2.84 -22.78 13.45
C ALA A 259 4.27 -22.23 13.24
N ASN A 260 4.61 -21.07 13.84
CA ASN A 260 5.99 -20.56 13.84
C ASN A 260 6.95 -21.53 14.54
N LEU A 261 6.55 -22.09 15.70
CA LEU A 261 7.36 -23.10 16.36
C LEU A 261 7.59 -24.34 15.47
N PHE A 262 6.59 -24.78 14.72
CA PHE A 262 6.75 -25.90 13.78
C PHE A 262 7.71 -25.54 12.64
N LEU A 263 7.66 -24.32 12.09
CA LEU A 263 8.63 -23.88 11.10
C LEU A 263 10.05 -23.91 11.67
N ASP A 264 10.26 -23.37 12.88
CA ASP A 264 11.56 -23.39 13.57
C ASP A 264 12.10 -24.82 13.71
N GLU A 265 11.25 -25.76 14.14
CA GLU A 265 11.65 -27.17 14.31
C GLU A 265 12.03 -27.80 12.98
N TRP A 266 11.25 -27.58 11.89
CA TRP A 266 11.54 -28.14 10.58
C TRP A 266 12.81 -27.55 9.94
N ILE A 267 13.06 -26.27 10.12
CA ILE A 267 14.28 -25.61 9.61
C ILE A 267 15.53 -26.13 10.33
N HIS A 268 15.47 -26.30 11.65
CA HIS A 268 16.60 -26.79 12.43
C HIS A 268 16.79 -28.31 12.42
N ALA A 269 15.84 -29.05 11.86
CA ALA A 269 15.92 -30.49 11.82
C ALA A 269 17.06 -31.00 10.94
N GLN A 270 17.88 -31.88 11.50
CA GLN A 270 18.91 -32.62 10.76
C GLN A 270 18.34 -33.88 10.11
N GLU A 271 17.19 -34.34 10.61
CA GLU A 271 16.47 -35.52 10.12
C GLU A 271 15.35 -35.12 9.17
N GLU A 272 14.97 -36.04 8.25
CA GLU A 272 13.86 -35.82 7.31
C GLU A 272 12.50 -35.92 7.99
N GLU A 273 12.42 -36.57 9.16
CA GLU A 273 11.19 -36.73 9.91
C GLU A 273 11.30 -36.20 11.34
N ILE A 274 10.31 -35.43 11.76
CA ILE A 274 10.15 -34.92 13.12
C ILE A 274 8.84 -35.45 13.70
N ASP A 275 8.89 -35.84 14.97
CA ASP A 275 7.67 -36.31 15.66
C ASP A 275 6.76 -35.10 16.03
N TYR A 276 5.55 -35.12 15.49
CA TYR A 276 4.50 -34.12 15.80
C TYR A 276 4.23 -34.01 17.31
N ARG A 277 4.22 -35.16 18.04
CA ARG A 277 3.95 -35.17 19.47
C ARG A 277 5.05 -34.45 20.25
N ALA A 278 6.30 -34.65 19.86
CA ALA A 278 7.44 -33.95 20.47
C ALA A 278 7.34 -32.42 20.24
N CYS A 279 6.99 -31.98 19.03
CA CYS A 279 6.76 -30.56 18.72
C CYS A 279 5.60 -29.97 19.53
N MET A 280 4.49 -30.71 19.67
CA MET A 280 3.36 -30.26 20.51
C MET A 280 3.73 -30.21 21.99
N GLN A 281 4.55 -31.11 22.52
CA GLN A 281 5.05 -31.01 23.88
C GLN A 281 5.90 -29.75 24.09
N LYS A 282 6.71 -29.35 23.11
CA LYS A 282 7.43 -28.07 23.14
C LYS A 282 6.47 -26.89 23.13
N ALA A 283 5.41 -26.92 22.31
CA ALA A 283 4.38 -25.89 22.27
C ALA A 283 3.67 -25.74 23.64
N PHE A 284 3.31 -26.84 24.30
CA PHE A 284 2.72 -26.83 25.64
C PHE A 284 3.65 -26.19 26.69
N ARG A 285 4.95 -26.40 26.57
CA ARG A 285 5.94 -25.79 27.47
C ARG A 285 6.18 -24.33 27.18
N ARG A 286 6.10 -23.91 25.91
CA ARG A 286 6.38 -22.54 25.48
C ARG A 286 5.16 -21.60 25.70
N TYR A 287 3.94 -22.12 25.55
CA TYR A 287 2.69 -21.34 25.61
C TYR A 287 1.68 -21.85 26.66
N PRO A 288 2.08 -22.14 27.90
CA PRO A 288 1.18 -22.78 28.89
C PRO A 288 0.04 -21.83 29.31
N ILE A 289 0.31 -20.54 29.42
CA ILE A 289 -0.67 -19.54 29.84
C ILE A 289 -1.68 -19.29 28.71
N GLU A 290 -1.21 -19.11 27.50
CA GLU A 290 -2.03 -18.86 26.31
C GLU A 290 -2.96 -20.04 26.02
N LEU A 291 -2.47 -21.27 26.16
CA LEU A 291 -3.27 -22.49 26.03
C LEU A 291 -4.34 -22.56 27.12
N ALA A 292 -3.97 -22.31 28.38
CA ALA A 292 -4.91 -22.35 29.50
C ALA A 292 -5.97 -21.21 29.43
N ALA A 293 -5.58 -20.05 28.93
CA ALA A 293 -6.44 -18.89 28.80
C ALA A 293 -7.36 -18.92 27.58
N CYS A 294 -7.06 -19.74 26.55
CA CYS A 294 -7.82 -19.79 25.32
C CYS A 294 -9.25 -20.34 25.55
N PRO A 295 -10.30 -19.52 25.31
CA PRO A 295 -11.68 -19.94 25.59
C PRO A 295 -12.13 -21.14 24.76
N ASP A 296 -11.64 -21.26 23.52
CA ASP A 296 -12.01 -22.36 22.61
C ASP A 296 -11.53 -23.71 23.10
N LEU A 297 -10.44 -23.78 23.88
CA LEU A 297 -9.92 -25.04 24.45
C LEU A 297 -10.72 -25.55 25.66
N ARG A 298 -11.72 -24.80 26.11
CA ARG A 298 -12.67 -25.24 27.17
C ARG A 298 -13.85 -26.03 26.62
N ASP A 299 -14.08 -25.96 25.32
CA ASP A 299 -15.12 -26.69 24.60
C ASP A 299 -14.48 -27.88 23.86
N LYS A 300 -14.93 -29.12 24.15
CA LYS A 300 -14.31 -30.34 23.59
C LYS A 300 -14.30 -30.43 22.07
N GLU A 301 -15.32 -29.88 21.39
CA GLU A 301 -15.39 -29.91 19.94
C GLU A 301 -14.43 -28.87 19.32
N LYS A 302 -14.37 -27.68 19.92
CA LYS A 302 -13.44 -26.62 19.49
C LYS A 302 -11.99 -26.99 19.81
N GLU A 303 -11.74 -27.61 20.95
CA GLU A 303 -10.43 -28.15 21.33
C GLU A 303 -9.94 -29.18 20.29
N ARG A 304 -10.79 -30.13 19.92
CA ARG A 304 -10.44 -31.10 18.87
C ARG A 304 -10.09 -30.41 17.56
N ARG A 305 -10.92 -29.47 17.09
CA ARG A 305 -10.66 -28.72 15.87
C ARG A 305 -9.37 -27.90 15.95
N PHE A 306 -9.02 -27.40 17.13
CA PHE A 306 -7.76 -26.70 17.32
C PHE A 306 -6.55 -27.62 17.10
N PHE A 307 -6.56 -28.83 17.68
CA PHE A 307 -5.47 -29.78 17.49
C PHE A 307 -5.44 -30.39 16.08
N ASP A 308 -6.59 -30.55 15.44
CA ASP A 308 -6.68 -30.93 14.03
C ASP A 308 -6.04 -29.82 13.14
N ASP A 309 -6.31 -28.55 13.42
CA ASP A 309 -5.65 -27.41 12.72
C ASP A 309 -4.13 -27.39 13.01
N CYS A 310 -3.68 -27.61 14.24
CA CYS A 310 -2.25 -27.71 14.56
C CYS A 310 -1.56 -28.81 13.73
N LYS A 311 -2.20 -29.98 13.63
CA LYS A 311 -1.67 -31.09 12.84
C LYS A 311 -1.62 -30.74 11.35
N LEU A 312 -2.66 -30.11 10.83
CA LEU A 312 -2.71 -29.63 9.44
C LEU A 312 -1.53 -28.66 9.15
N HIS A 313 -1.31 -27.68 10.01
CA HIS A 313 -0.19 -26.73 9.83
C HIS A 313 1.16 -27.45 9.89
N PHE A 314 1.33 -28.39 10.81
CA PHE A 314 2.56 -29.18 10.91
C PHE A 314 2.87 -29.95 9.62
N GLU A 315 1.87 -30.63 9.05
CA GLU A 315 2.02 -31.42 7.81
C GLU A 315 2.31 -30.53 6.60
N HIS A 316 1.62 -29.39 6.48
CA HIS A 316 1.84 -28.46 5.37
C HIS A 316 3.20 -27.76 5.45
N ILE A 317 3.67 -27.42 6.66
CA ILE A 317 5.01 -26.86 6.85
C ILE A 317 6.07 -27.91 6.47
N ARG A 318 5.86 -29.18 6.88
CA ARG A 318 6.72 -30.30 6.46
C ARG A 318 6.83 -30.39 4.95
N GLU A 319 5.69 -30.47 4.26
CA GLU A 319 5.63 -30.55 2.79
C GLU A 319 6.30 -29.31 2.14
N THR A 320 6.10 -28.14 2.70
CA THR A 320 6.73 -26.92 2.19
C THR A 320 8.26 -26.98 2.32
N VAL A 321 8.78 -27.36 3.49
CA VAL A 321 10.23 -27.37 3.75
C VAL A 321 10.93 -28.53 3.03
N ASN A 322 10.32 -29.70 2.98
CA ASN A 322 10.96 -30.89 2.40
C ASN A 322 10.78 -30.99 0.88
N ASP A 323 9.64 -30.55 0.34
CA ASP A 323 9.33 -30.71 -1.07
C ASP A 323 9.38 -29.38 -1.83
N THR A 324 8.63 -28.34 -1.36
CA THR A 324 8.50 -27.09 -2.09
C THR A 324 9.80 -26.30 -2.14
N PHE A 325 10.61 -26.30 -1.08
CA PHE A 325 11.90 -25.58 -1.03
C PHE A 325 12.85 -26.06 -2.13
N HIS A 326 12.79 -27.36 -2.47
CA HIS A 326 13.64 -27.98 -3.49
C HIS A 326 13.02 -27.98 -4.89
N ALA A 327 11.77 -27.52 -5.02
CA ALA A 327 11.10 -27.47 -6.31
C ALA A 327 11.71 -26.39 -7.23
N ALA A 328 11.71 -26.66 -8.54
CA ALA A 328 12.27 -25.77 -9.53
C ALA A 328 11.66 -24.34 -9.43
N GLY A 329 12.52 -23.33 -9.32
CA GLY A 329 12.16 -21.90 -9.24
C GLY A 329 12.11 -21.32 -7.82
N TYR A 330 12.09 -22.14 -6.76
CA TYR A 330 12.18 -21.65 -5.38
C TYR A 330 13.62 -21.56 -4.90
N GLU A 331 14.40 -22.65 -5.00
CA GLU A 331 15.83 -22.72 -4.66
C GLU A 331 16.11 -22.20 -3.24
N LEU A 332 15.34 -22.71 -2.27
CA LEU A 332 15.46 -22.37 -0.86
C LEU A 332 16.26 -23.44 -0.13
N ASP A 333 17.23 -23.03 0.71
CA ASP A 333 18.02 -23.94 1.51
C ASP A 333 17.73 -23.72 3.01
N LYS A 334 17.13 -24.73 3.65
CA LYS A 334 16.85 -24.66 5.08
C LYS A 334 18.11 -24.57 5.95
N THR A 335 19.27 -25.06 5.47
CA THR A 335 20.53 -25.03 6.22
C THR A 335 21.17 -23.65 6.23
N ASP A 336 20.81 -22.80 5.26
CA ASP A 336 21.27 -21.41 5.13
C ASP A 336 20.20 -20.39 5.54
N ALA A 337 19.37 -20.77 6.51
CA ALA A 337 18.25 -19.96 7.00
C ALA A 337 18.67 -19.08 8.21
N VAL A 338 18.06 -17.91 8.28
CA VAL A 338 17.98 -17.06 9.47
C VAL A 338 16.50 -16.92 9.83
N LEU A 339 16.16 -17.36 11.04
CA LEU A 339 14.79 -17.29 11.54
C LEU A 339 14.57 -16.01 12.36
N GLU A 340 13.40 -15.43 12.19
CA GLU A 340 12.94 -14.23 12.90
C GLU A 340 13.92 -13.05 12.88
N PRO A 341 14.62 -12.73 11.74
CA PRO A 341 15.49 -11.56 11.69
C PRO A 341 14.68 -10.27 11.86
N SER A 342 15.17 -9.38 12.72
CA SER A 342 14.55 -8.09 12.99
C SER A 342 15.24 -6.98 12.22
N TYR A 343 14.46 -6.06 11.65
CA TYR A 343 14.94 -4.96 10.83
C TYR A 343 14.45 -3.61 11.36
N ILE A 344 15.34 -2.63 11.28
CA ILE A 344 15.04 -1.21 11.45
C ILE A 344 15.43 -0.51 10.16
N CYS A 345 14.50 0.23 9.58
CA CYS A 345 14.71 0.99 8.35
C CYS A 345 14.36 2.46 8.58
N GLU A 346 15.35 3.24 9.02
CA GLU A 346 15.19 4.69 9.21
C GLU A 346 14.88 5.42 7.90
N ALA A 347 15.33 4.90 6.76
CA ALA A 347 15.03 5.51 5.47
C ALA A 347 13.52 5.61 5.25
N LEU A 348 12.77 4.55 5.59
CA LEU A 348 11.32 4.47 5.41
C LEU A 348 10.53 4.73 6.71
N GLY A 349 11.20 4.89 7.85
CA GLY A 349 10.53 5.01 9.15
C GLY A 349 9.77 3.76 9.56
N LEU A 350 10.35 2.59 9.32
CA LEU A 350 9.74 1.28 9.53
C LEU A 350 10.61 0.37 10.38
N GLN A 351 9.96 -0.54 11.09
CA GLN A 351 10.59 -1.66 11.77
C GLN A 351 9.74 -2.92 11.62
N GLY A 352 10.37 -4.09 11.73
CA GLY A 352 9.63 -5.35 11.67
C GLY A 352 10.52 -6.56 11.82
N ARG A 353 9.88 -7.73 11.93
CA ARG A 353 10.53 -9.02 12.05
C ARG A 353 9.94 -9.97 11.02
N LEU A 354 10.80 -10.54 10.18
CA LEU A 354 10.44 -11.58 9.21
C LEU A 354 10.40 -12.94 9.89
N ASP A 355 9.64 -13.89 9.34
CA ASP A 355 9.61 -15.25 9.87
C ASP A 355 10.83 -16.06 9.38
N TYR A 356 11.23 -15.91 8.12
CA TYR A 356 12.32 -16.66 7.51
C TYR A 356 13.08 -15.84 6.46
N MET A 357 14.41 -15.94 6.45
CA MET A 357 15.29 -15.29 5.48
C MET A 357 16.44 -16.23 5.11
N GLN A 358 16.81 -16.29 3.82
CA GLN A 358 18.10 -16.87 3.42
C GLN A 358 19.23 -15.96 3.89
N ARG A 359 20.35 -16.54 4.36
CA ARG A 359 21.49 -15.78 4.90
C ARG A 359 22.08 -14.79 3.89
N ASP A 360 22.07 -15.11 2.62
CA ASP A 360 22.51 -14.24 1.52
C ASP A 360 21.49 -13.16 1.15
N MET A 361 20.34 -13.11 1.84
CA MET A 361 19.20 -12.21 1.60
C MET A 361 18.57 -12.33 0.20
N SER A 362 18.86 -13.41 -0.53
CA SER A 362 18.31 -13.64 -1.88
C SER A 362 16.82 -13.91 -1.86
N SER A 363 16.30 -14.44 -0.74
CA SER A 363 14.89 -14.74 -0.58
C SER A 363 14.43 -14.73 0.87
N PHE A 364 13.14 -14.46 1.07
CA PHE A 364 12.49 -14.53 2.38
C PHE A 364 11.07 -15.06 2.30
N ILE A 365 10.56 -15.53 3.43
CA ILE A 365 9.19 -16.02 3.58
C ILE A 365 8.54 -15.28 4.75
N GLU A 366 7.35 -14.77 4.52
CA GLU A 366 6.42 -14.33 5.55
C GLU A 366 5.35 -15.41 5.72
N MET A 367 5.08 -15.84 6.94
CA MET A 367 4.17 -16.95 7.23
C MET A 367 2.83 -16.46 7.80
N LYS A 368 1.74 -17.09 7.39
CA LYS A 368 0.40 -16.81 7.90
C LYS A 368 -0.35 -18.12 8.18
N SER A 369 -0.87 -18.27 9.41
CA SER A 369 -1.71 -19.40 9.81
C SER A 369 -3.18 -19.24 9.40
N GLY A 370 -3.58 -18.05 8.97
CA GLY A 370 -4.94 -17.75 8.51
C GLY A 370 -5.26 -18.30 7.13
N LYS A 371 -6.47 -17.97 6.64
CA LYS A 371 -6.91 -18.26 5.27
C LYS A 371 -6.51 -17.14 4.32
N ALA A 372 -6.16 -17.51 3.09
CA ALA A 372 -6.10 -16.58 1.96
C ALA A 372 -7.53 -16.27 1.46
N ASP A 373 -7.63 -15.34 0.49
CA ASP A 373 -8.91 -15.04 -0.16
C ASP A 373 -9.24 -16.13 -1.20
N GLU A 374 -10.42 -16.72 -1.07
CA GLU A 374 -10.93 -17.75 -1.98
C GLU A 374 -11.95 -17.10 -2.93
N TYR A 375 -11.60 -17.01 -4.22
CA TYR A 375 -12.50 -16.49 -5.24
C TYR A 375 -13.32 -17.65 -5.84
N ALA A 376 -14.61 -17.72 -5.49
CA ALA A 376 -15.54 -18.78 -5.90
C ALA A 376 -15.65 -18.96 -7.43
N ILE A 377 -15.37 -17.93 -8.22
CA ILE A 377 -15.56 -17.94 -9.69
C ILE A 377 -14.43 -18.68 -10.43
N ARG A 378 -13.25 -18.92 -9.81
CA ARG A 378 -12.09 -19.53 -10.46
C ARG A 378 -11.41 -20.63 -9.65
N GLY A 379 -11.88 -20.93 -8.45
CA GLY A 379 -11.19 -21.86 -7.54
C GLY A 379 -9.75 -21.44 -7.19
N LYS A 380 -9.42 -20.15 -7.42
CA LYS A 380 -8.08 -19.61 -7.23
C LYS A 380 -7.98 -18.96 -5.86
N VAL A 381 -7.01 -19.41 -5.10
CA VAL A 381 -6.67 -18.83 -3.80
C VAL A 381 -5.66 -17.72 -4.04
N GLU A 382 -5.94 -16.50 -3.54
CA GLU A 382 -5.05 -15.35 -3.65
C GLU A 382 -4.69 -14.79 -2.26
N PRO A 383 -3.44 -14.31 -2.08
CA PRO A 383 -3.05 -13.64 -0.85
C PRO A 383 -3.89 -12.40 -0.57
N LYS A 384 -4.24 -12.20 0.70
CA LYS A 384 -4.92 -10.98 1.17
C LYS A 384 -4.07 -9.74 0.91
N GLU A 385 -4.72 -8.60 0.70
CA GLU A 385 -4.04 -7.34 0.37
C GLU A 385 -3.07 -6.91 1.48
N ASN A 386 -3.46 -6.98 2.75
CA ASN A 386 -2.60 -6.67 3.89
C ASN A 386 -1.33 -7.54 3.92
N ASN A 387 -1.44 -8.84 3.62
CA ASN A 387 -0.29 -9.74 3.59
C ASN A 387 0.63 -9.46 2.40
N LYS A 388 0.07 -9.09 1.23
CA LYS A 388 0.86 -8.61 0.07
C LYS A 388 1.62 -7.33 0.42
N VAL A 389 0.96 -6.40 1.09
CA VAL A 389 1.56 -5.14 1.57
C VAL A 389 2.73 -5.43 2.52
N GLN A 390 2.56 -6.34 3.48
CA GLN A 390 3.61 -6.70 4.42
C GLN A 390 4.86 -7.20 3.70
N MET A 391 4.72 -8.11 2.73
CA MET A 391 5.84 -8.59 1.93
C MET A 391 6.53 -7.48 1.14
N LEU A 392 5.76 -6.58 0.51
CA LEU A 392 6.32 -5.45 -0.25
C LEU A 392 7.10 -4.50 0.64
N LEU A 393 6.65 -4.27 1.86
CA LEU A 393 7.38 -3.46 2.83
C LEU A 393 8.71 -4.10 3.24
N TYR A 394 8.76 -5.41 3.44
CA TYR A 394 10.03 -6.08 3.71
C TYR A 394 10.98 -6.02 2.51
N GLN A 395 10.50 -6.16 1.27
CA GLN A 395 11.34 -5.94 0.09
C GLN A 395 11.90 -4.50 0.04
N ALA A 396 11.08 -3.50 0.37
CA ALA A 396 11.52 -2.11 0.44
C ALA A 396 12.53 -1.89 1.58
N VAL A 397 12.31 -2.50 2.74
CA VAL A 397 13.26 -2.45 3.86
C VAL A 397 14.61 -3.04 3.47
N LEU A 398 14.65 -4.20 2.83
CA LEU A 398 15.90 -4.80 2.37
C LEU A 398 16.63 -3.91 1.35
N GLN A 399 15.89 -3.24 0.47
CA GLN A 399 16.48 -2.30 -0.48
C GLN A 399 17.10 -1.09 0.23
N TYR A 400 16.36 -0.43 1.12
CA TYR A 400 16.81 0.84 1.70
C TYR A 400 17.72 0.68 2.93
N SER A 401 17.69 -0.46 3.63
CA SER A 401 18.58 -0.73 4.78
C SER A 401 19.81 -1.53 4.39
N MET A 402 19.69 -2.47 3.45
CA MET A 402 20.76 -3.41 3.10
C MET A 402 21.31 -3.21 1.68
N GLY A 403 20.77 -2.26 0.93
CA GLY A 403 21.20 -1.99 -0.46
C GLY A 403 20.87 -3.10 -1.45
N MET A 404 19.98 -4.03 -1.10
CA MET A 404 19.57 -5.13 -1.96
C MET A 404 18.69 -4.64 -3.12
N ASP A 405 18.99 -5.07 -4.35
CA ASP A 405 18.10 -4.80 -5.47
C ASP A 405 16.81 -5.64 -5.31
N HIS A 406 15.69 -4.95 -5.07
CA HIS A 406 14.38 -5.60 -4.90
C HIS A 406 13.99 -6.55 -6.04
N ARG A 407 14.53 -6.36 -7.25
CA ARG A 407 14.30 -7.23 -8.41
C ARG A 407 15.00 -8.58 -8.29
N LYS A 408 16.03 -8.66 -7.44
CA LYS A 408 16.81 -9.86 -7.18
C LYS A 408 16.35 -10.61 -5.93
N VAL A 409 15.60 -9.94 -5.03
CA VAL A 409 15.10 -10.54 -3.81
C VAL A 409 13.76 -11.23 -4.09
N LYS A 410 13.73 -12.55 -3.93
CA LYS A 410 12.52 -13.37 -4.04
C LYS A 410 11.75 -13.32 -2.72
N ALA A 411 10.53 -12.84 -2.74
CA ALA A 411 9.67 -12.76 -1.56
C ALA A 411 8.50 -13.73 -1.70
N TYR A 412 8.27 -14.52 -0.66
CA TYR A 412 7.21 -15.52 -0.64
C TYR A 412 6.30 -15.35 0.56
N LEU A 413 5.02 -15.66 0.35
CA LEU A 413 4.02 -15.76 1.40
C LEU A 413 3.61 -17.23 1.57
N LEU A 414 3.81 -17.76 2.76
CA LEU A 414 3.38 -19.10 3.14
C LEU A 414 2.08 -19.04 3.95
N TYR A 415 0.98 -19.51 3.38
CA TYR A 415 -0.20 -19.82 4.18
C TYR A 415 -0.11 -21.26 4.63
N THR A 416 0.11 -21.49 5.93
CA THR A 416 0.28 -22.84 6.46
C THR A 416 -0.99 -23.72 6.44
N ARG A 417 -2.14 -23.13 6.06
CA ARG A 417 -3.34 -23.91 5.70
C ARG A 417 -3.24 -24.58 4.33
N TYR A 418 -2.27 -24.22 3.50
CA TYR A 418 -2.02 -24.75 2.17
C TYR A 418 -0.51 -24.96 2.01
N PRO A 419 -0.04 -26.07 1.41
CA PRO A 419 1.41 -26.30 1.23
C PRO A 419 1.95 -25.52 0.03
N LEU A 420 1.66 -24.20 -0.05
CA LEU A 420 1.96 -23.37 -1.22
C LEU A 420 2.68 -22.09 -0.80
N LEU A 421 3.75 -21.79 -1.52
CA LEU A 421 4.44 -20.52 -1.47
C LEU A 421 3.92 -19.58 -2.58
N TYR A 422 3.40 -18.43 -2.20
CA TYR A 422 2.92 -17.40 -3.12
C TYR A 422 4.02 -16.37 -3.36
N PRO A 423 4.55 -16.25 -4.60
CA PRO A 423 5.56 -15.25 -4.89
C PRO A 423 4.96 -13.84 -4.88
N SER A 424 5.68 -12.90 -4.31
CA SER A 424 5.35 -11.48 -4.39
C SER A 424 5.74 -10.91 -5.76
N ARG A 425 4.95 -9.94 -6.22
CA ARG A 425 5.28 -9.11 -7.38
C ARG A 425 5.54 -7.69 -6.90
N PRO A 426 6.75 -7.16 -7.09
CA PRO A 426 7.07 -5.79 -6.68
C PRO A 426 6.10 -4.77 -7.28
N SER A 427 5.62 -3.85 -6.44
CA SER A 427 4.73 -2.75 -6.84
C SER A 427 5.10 -1.49 -6.08
N TRP A 428 5.97 -0.67 -6.66
CA TRP A 428 6.45 0.56 -6.02
C TRP A 428 5.35 1.59 -5.82
N ALA A 429 4.37 1.67 -6.70
CA ALA A 429 3.21 2.53 -6.50
C ALA A 429 2.40 2.12 -5.26
N LEU A 430 2.30 0.82 -4.97
CA LEU A 430 1.67 0.35 -3.73
C LEU A 430 2.54 0.68 -2.52
N VAL A 431 3.86 0.47 -2.60
CA VAL A 431 4.79 0.85 -1.50
C VAL A 431 4.68 2.35 -1.20
N ARG A 432 4.67 3.23 -2.21
CA ARG A 432 4.48 4.68 -2.00
C ARG A 432 3.16 4.99 -1.28
N ARG A 433 2.05 4.35 -1.68
CA ARG A 433 0.76 4.51 -0.97
C ARG A 433 0.82 4.05 0.48
N VAL A 434 1.55 2.98 0.78
CA VAL A 434 1.74 2.51 2.15
C VAL A 434 2.56 3.53 2.97
N ILE A 435 3.60 4.10 2.37
CA ILE A 435 4.40 5.12 3.05
C ILE A 435 3.61 6.43 3.22
N ASP A 436 2.75 6.82 2.27
CA ASP A 436 1.82 7.93 2.48
C ASP A 436 0.88 7.66 3.67
N LEU A 437 0.31 6.45 3.76
CA LEU A 437 -0.52 6.06 4.90
C LEU A 437 0.28 6.11 6.22
N ARG A 438 1.52 5.63 6.22
CA ARG A 438 2.44 5.72 7.36
C ARG A 438 2.64 7.18 7.78
N ASN A 439 2.88 8.07 6.84
CA ASN A 439 3.07 9.49 7.11
C ASN A 439 1.82 10.15 7.70
N ARG A 440 0.64 9.79 7.21
CA ARG A 440 -0.64 10.27 7.73
C ARG A 440 -0.89 9.81 9.18
N ILE A 441 -0.53 8.56 9.51
CA ILE A 441 -0.58 8.05 10.90
C ILE A 441 0.35 8.88 11.79
N VAL A 442 1.59 9.11 11.36
CA VAL A 442 2.56 9.91 12.12
C VAL A 442 2.09 11.35 12.30
N ALA A 443 1.51 11.96 11.26
CA ALA A 443 0.94 13.31 11.36
C ALA A 443 -0.24 13.39 12.34
N ASP A 444 -1.08 12.36 12.40
CA ASP A 444 -2.19 12.29 13.35
C ASP A 444 -1.67 12.18 14.80
N GLU A 445 -0.70 11.32 15.06
CA GLU A 445 -0.10 11.14 16.38
C GLU A 445 0.68 12.40 16.83
N TYR A 446 1.45 13.00 15.92
CA TYR A 446 2.10 14.28 16.18
C TYR A 446 1.08 15.40 16.46
N GLY A 447 -0.01 15.45 15.73
CA GLY A 447 -1.08 16.44 15.93
C GLY A 447 -1.72 16.33 17.32
N ILE A 448 -1.86 15.13 17.87
CA ILE A 448 -2.34 14.89 19.24
C ILE A 448 -1.30 15.38 20.26
N GLN A 449 -0.04 15.04 20.05
CA GLN A 449 1.06 15.46 20.93
C GLN A 449 1.23 16.98 20.95
N LEU A 450 1.27 17.63 19.76
CA LEU A 450 1.48 19.07 19.61
C LEU A 450 0.33 19.89 20.22
N ARG A 451 -0.91 19.52 19.91
CA ARG A 451 -2.08 20.28 20.34
C ARG A 451 -2.43 20.05 21.80
N ASN A 452 -2.13 18.86 22.33
CA ASN A 452 -2.43 18.45 23.71
C ASN A 452 -3.87 18.84 24.15
N SER A 453 -4.82 18.73 23.21
CA SER A 453 -6.21 19.16 23.36
C SER A 453 -7.14 17.95 23.41
N LEU A 454 -7.98 17.91 24.46
CA LEU A 454 -9.00 16.87 24.59
C LEU A 454 -10.04 16.96 23.48
N GLU A 455 -10.37 18.17 23.02
CA GLU A 455 -11.31 18.41 21.93
C GLU A 455 -10.78 17.85 20.61
N TYR A 456 -9.49 18.06 20.33
CA TYR A 456 -8.86 17.51 19.12
C TYR A 456 -8.84 15.98 19.15
N THR A 457 -8.49 15.40 20.29
CA THR A 457 -8.50 13.94 20.46
C THR A 457 -9.91 13.37 20.36
N ALA A 458 -10.90 14.04 20.98
CA ALA A 458 -12.30 13.67 20.84
C ALA A 458 -12.74 13.68 19.37
N GLN A 459 -12.42 14.75 18.63
CA GLN A 459 -12.75 14.85 17.19
C GLN A 459 -12.14 13.69 16.38
N LYS A 460 -10.87 13.36 16.64
CA LYS A 460 -10.19 12.25 15.95
C LYS A 460 -10.83 10.89 16.27
N LEU A 461 -11.08 10.58 17.55
CA LEU A 461 -11.64 9.29 17.97
C LEU A 461 -13.13 9.15 17.64
N GLU A 462 -13.91 10.20 17.82
CA GLU A 462 -15.34 10.22 17.47
C GLU A 462 -15.56 10.23 15.95
N GLY A 463 -14.57 10.65 15.16
CA GLY A 463 -14.56 10.57 13.70
C GLY A 463 -14.40 9.16 13.14
N ILE A 464 -13.96 8.19 13.96
CA ILE A 464 -13.78 6.80 13.54
C ILE A 464 -15.16 6.11 13.46
N ASN A 465 -15.67 5.91 12.26
CA ASN A 465 -16.96 5.25 12.05
C ASN A 465 -16.99 4.51 10.72
N SER A 466 -17.98 3.63 10.53
CA SER A 466 -18.10 2.79 9.35
C SER A 466 -18.30 3.59 8.04
N PHE A 467 -18.86 4.79 8.09
CA PHE A 467 -19.03 5.65 6.93
C PHE A 467 -17.67 6.23 6.49
N THR A 468 -16.89 6.74 7.43
CA THR A 468 -15.57 7.33 7.16
C THR A 468 -14.56 6.29 6.68
N LEU A 469 -14.59 5.09 7.28
CA LEU A 469 -13.62 4.04 6.97
C LEU A 469 -13.93 3.26 5.68
N ASN A 470 -15.18 3.26 5.23
CA ASN A 470 -15.60 2.56 4.01
C ASN A 470 -15.27 3.36 2.74
N GLU A 471 -14.00 3.61 2.49
CA GLU A 471 -13.51 4.37 1.34
C GLU A 471 -13.86 3.71 0.00
N ARG A 472 -14.01 2.37 -0.01
CA ARG A 472 -14.35 1.58 -1.21
C ARG A 472 -15.85 1.46 -1.45
N GLY A 473 -16.68 1.99 -0.53
CA GLY A 473 -18.13 1.93 -0.65
C GLY A 473 -18.68 0.51 -0.66
N LEU A 474 -18.10 -0.39 0.13
CA LEU A 474 -18.58 -1.77 0.24
C LEU A 474 -20.03 -1.82 0.68
N LYS A 475 -20.77 -2.76 0.10
CA LYS A 475 -22.17 -3.04 0.38
C LYS A 475 -22.40 -4.55 0.40
N GLY A 476 -23.56 -4.96 0.92
CA GLY A 476 -23.97 -6.37 0.91
C GLY A 476 -23.73 -7.09 2.22
N HIS A 477 -24.07 -8.39 2.23
CA HIS A 477 -24.19 -9.18 3.46
C HIS A 477 -22.89 -9.21 4.29
N PHE A 478 -21.74 -9.39 3.67
CA PHE A 478 -20.46 -9.48 4.38
C PHE A 478 -20.10 -8.15 5.09
N TRP A 479 -20.33 -7.02 4.41
CA TRP A 479 -20.14 -5.70 5.00
C TRP A 479 -21.08 -5.46 6.17
N GLU A 480 -22.38 -5.66 5.98
CA GLU A 480 -23.39 -5.36 6.99
C GLU A 480 -23.34 -6.31 8.21
N THR A 481 -22.91 -7.56 8.00
CA THR A 481 -22.92 -8.58 9.06
C THR A 481 -21.62 -8.64 9.85
N TYR A 482 -20.48 -8.41 9.23
CA TYR A 482 -19.18 -8.66 9.86
C TYR A 482 -18.31 -7.41 9.98
N LEU A 483 -18.10 -6.65 8.91
CA LEU A 483 -17.12 -5.57 8.92
C LEU A 483 -17.67 -4.30 9.59
N ARG A 484 -18.83 -3.84 9.16
CA ARG A 484 -19.47 -2.66 9.72
C ARG A 484 -19.74 -2.76 11.23
N PRO A 485 -20.32 -3.87 11.76
CA PRO A 485 -20.57 -3.98 13.21
C PRO A 485 -19.29 -3.92 14.03
N SER A 486 -18.17 -4.44 13.54
CA SER A 486 -16.89 -4.38 14.27
C SER A 486 -16.39 -2.94 14.44
N ILE A 487 -16.59 -2.08 13.44
CA ILE A 487 -16.26 -0.66 13.49
C ILE A 487 -17.25 0.09 14.38
N ASP A 488 -18.53 -0.12 14.15
CA ASP A 488 -19.62 0.57 14.88
C ASP A 488 -19.66 0.19 16.36
N ASN A 489 -19.16 -0.99 16.75
CA ASN A 489 -19.01 -1.40 18.15
C ASN A 489 -18.09 -0.45 18.94
N PHE A 490 -16.97 -0.01 18.32
CA PHE A 490 -16.10 0.99 18.95
C PHE A 490 -16.87 2.29 19.20
N GLN A 491 -17.59 2.79 18.20
CA GLN A 491 -18.38 4.01 18.31
C GLN A 491 -19.50 3.90 19.34
N SER A 492 -20.20 2.76 19.39
CA SER A 492 -21.29 2.55 20.34
C SER A 492 -20.79 2.53 21.77
N LYS A 493 -19.66 1.87 22.03
CA LYS A 493 -19.01 1.88 23.36
C LYS A 493 -18.57 3.30 23.74
N LEU A 494 -17.94 4.03 22.83
CA LEU A 494 -17.50 5.40 23.07
C LEU A 494 -18.68 6.34 23.37
N LYS A 495 -19.80 6.20 22.64
CA LYS A 495 -21.03 6.98 22.87
C LYS A 495 -21.71 6.66 24.20
N ALA A 496 -21.60 5.42 24.66
CA ALA A 496 -22.20 4.98 25.93
C ALA A 496 -21.49 5.52 27.19
N LEU A 497 -20.25 6.02 27.02
CA LEU A 497 -19.49 6.60 28.12
C LEU A 497 -20.14 7.91 28.60
N SER A 498 -20.17 8.12 29.92
CA SER A 498 -20.54 9.40 30.54
C SER A 498 -19.55 10.52 30.13
N PRO A 499 -19.92 11.80 30.29
CA PRO A 499 -19.00 12.90 29.97
C PRO A 499 -17.67 12.84 30.73
N LEU A 500 -17.69 12.38 31.99
CA LEU A 500 -16.48 12.24 32.80
C LEU A 500 -15.58 11.09 32.28
N GLU A 501 -16.17 9.95 31.97
CA GLU A 501 -15.43 8.79 31.40
C GLU A 501 -14.83 9.12 30.05
N LYS A 502 -15.53 9.83 29.16
CA LYS A 502 -14.99 10.33 27.89
C LYS A 502 -13.80 11.23 28.13
N LYS A 503 -13.93 12.23 29.01
CA LYS A 503 -12.83 13.15 29.33
C LYS A 503 -11.60 12.40 29.85
N TYR A 504 -11.83 11.43 30.76
CA TYR A 504 -10.76 10.57 31.28
C TYR A 504 -10.11 9.73 30.17
N PHE A 505 -10.89 9.08 29.30
CA PHE A 505 -10.40 8.28 28.20
C PHE A 505 -9.56 9.10 27.22
N TYR A 506 -10.01 10.29 26.82
CA TYR A 506 -9.26 11.17 25.95
C TYR A 506 -7.95 11.68 26.58
N ALA A 507 -7.98 11.97 27.89
CA ALA A 507 -6.79 12.39 28.61
C ALA A 507 -5.72 11.29 28.67
N ILE A 508 -6.13 10.04 28.96
CA ILE A 508 -5.23 8.89 28.95
C ILE A 508 -4.72 8.59 27.54
N TYR A 509 -5.57 8.68 26.52
CA TYR A 509 -5.17 8.49 25.14
C TYR A 509 -4.12 9.54 24.72
N ASN A 510 -4.33 10.82 25.05
CA ASN A 510 -3.35 11.89 24.82
C ASN A 510 -2.02 11.59 25.51
N PHE A 511 -2.09 11.21 26.79
CA PHE A 511 -0.90 10.89 27.56
C PHE A 511 -0.10 9.75 26.92
N ILE A 512 -0.77 8.63 26.59
CA ILE A 512 -0.10 7.48 25.96
C ILE A 512 0.50 7.86 24.60
N THR A 513 -0.24 8.59 23.76
CA THR A 513 0.26 9.01 22.43
C THR A 513 1.46 9.94 22.55
N LYS A 514 1.44 10.86 23.52
CA LYS A 514 2.55 11.76 23.79
C LYS A 514 3.80 11.02 24.26
N GLU A 515 3.64 10.09 25.21
CA GLU A 515 4.74 9.26 25.70
C GLU A 515 5.34 8.37 24.59
N LEU A 516 4.48 7.76 23.76
CA LEU A 516 4.93 6.98 22.61
C LEU A 516 5.68 7.83 21.58
N TYR A 517 5.17 9.04 21.32
CA TYR A 517 5.84 9.93 20.37
C TYR A 517 7.23 10.33 20.91
N THR A 518 7.29 10.78 22.16
CA THR A 518 8.53 11.19 22.83
C THR A 518 9.54 10.03 22.90
N SER A 519 9.09 8.81 23.24
CA SER A 519 9.97 7.64 23.31
C SER A 519 10.57 7.26 21.96
N LYS A 520 9.87 7.52 20.85
CA LYS A 520 10.35 7.20 19.50
C LYS A 520 11.17 8.32 18.87
N SER A 521 10.78 9.58 19.07
CA SER A 521 11.39 10.74 18.43
C SER A 521 12.44 11.44 19.30
N GLY A 522 12.49 11.12 20.59
CA GLY A 522 13.30 11.80 21.60
C GLY A 522 12.58 12.96 22.27
N ASP A 523 13.13 13.43 23.38
CA ASP A 523 12.62 14.58 24.13
C ASP A 523 13.46 15.82 23.77
N VAL A 524 12.79 16.98 23.60
CA VAL A 524 13.45 18.27 23.32
C VAL A 524 14.39 18.72 24.45
N ASP A 525 14.16 18.22 25.67
CA ASP A 525 14.97 18.58 26.85
C ASP A 525 16.20 17.68 27.05
N TYR A 526 16.38 16.65 26.22
CA TYR A 526 17.51 15.73 26.29
C TYR A 526 18.29 15.70 24.98
N GLU A 527 19.62 15.91 25.06
CA GLU A 527 20.53 15.66 23.94
C GLU A 527 20.62 14.15 23.70
N GLY A 528 19.84 13.66 22.75
CA GLY A 528 19.84 12.26 22.33
C GLY A 528 18.47 11.60 22.43
N ARG A 529 18.32 10.50 21.69
CA ARG A 529 17.10 9.69 21.69
C ARG A 529 17.04 8.82 22.94
N THR A 530 15.88 8.78 23.56
CA THR A 530 15.63 7.96 24.75
C THR A 530 15.06 6.57 24.43
N GLY A 531 14.86 6.25 23.15
CA GLY A 531 14.28 4.97 22.70
C GLY A 531 15.23 4.05 21.98
#